data_46c8ee257daf802010d33e19c3d2805b
#
_entry.id   46c8ee257daf802010d33e19c3d2805b
#
_cell.length_a   1.000
_cell.length_b   1.000
_cell.length_c   1.000
_cell.angle_alpha   90.00
_cell.angle_beta   90.00
_cell.angle_gamma   90.00
#
_symmetry.space_group_name_H-M   'P 1'
#
loop_
_entity.id
_entity.type
_entity.pdbx_description
1 polymer ?
#
loop_
_entity_poly.entity_id
_entity_poly.type
_entity_poly.pdbx_seq_one_letter_code
_entity_poly.pdbx_strand_id
1 'polypeptide(L)'
;MTQKEFMSGSELRQYLHISTRKMKYLMDNNYIPHENTGHTTHKYRVRTEDAVRFKARMDIEPGFLSELSSMFSNRTEWHPLPMIEATPENCEAFRWWLDLQWAELPEALPTQTAAELVGHSPQRIHEWIREEVLVGIKLGTIQYCAKAEFIGFMASPQRLARPRTEKYKELIREFKYIQRRERENEQRRQKRKMMKEST
;
A
#
# COMPACT_ATOMS: atom_id res chain seq x y z
N MET A 1 -8.65 -27.16 36.94
CA MET A 1 -7.88 -25.99 36.45
C MET A 1 -8.41 -24.78 37.18
N THR A 2 -7.66 -24.19 38.07
CA THR A 2 -8.04 -22.98 38.81
C THR A 2 -8.09 -21.81 37.81
N GLN A 3 -9.29 -21.32 37.57
CA GLN A 3 -9.50 -20.17 36.70
C GLN A 3 -8.84 -18.95 37.36
N LYS A 4 -7.92 -18.28 36.68
CA LYS A 4 -7.22 -17.10 37.18
C LYS A 4 -8.25 -16.01 37.49
N GLU A 5 -8.26 -15.47 38.70
CA GLU A 5 -9.26 -14.50 39.17
C GLU A 5 -9.16 -13.16 38.42
N PHE A 6 -7.95 -12.76 38.01
CA PHE A 6 -7.70 -11.50 37.34
C PHE A 6 -6.87 -11.69 36.07
N MET A 7 -7.14 -10.84 35.09
CA MET A 7 -6.37 -10.71 33.85
C MET A 7 -5.60 -9.39 33.85
N SER A 8 -4.36 -9.42 33.35
CA SER A 8 -3.62 -8.22 32.98
C SER A 8 -4.15 -7.63 31.67
N GLY A 9 -3.80 -6.37 31.36
CA GLY A 9 -4.18 -5.74 30.10
C GLY A 9 -3.71 -6.53 28.86
N SER A 10 -2.54 -7.20 28.95
CA SER A 10 -2.05 -8.03 27.85
C SER A 10 -2.88 -9.29 27.64
N GLU A 11 -3.25 -9.97 28.72
CA GLU A 11 -4.13 -11.17 28.68
C GLU A 11 -5.52 -10.80 28.20
N LEU A 12 -6.08 -9.70 28.68
CA LEU A 12 -7.38 -9.19 28.23
C LEU A 12 -7.37 -8.89 26.72
N ARG A 13 -6.33 -8.24 26.22
CA ARG A 13 -6.17 -7.95 24.79
C ARG A 13 -6.20 -9.22 23.94
N GLN A 14 -5.49 -10.25 24.37
CA GLN A 14 -5.45 -11.55 23.71
C GLN A 14 -6.82 -12.25 23.77
N TYR A 15 -7.46 -12.21 24.92
CA TYR A 15 -8.78 -12.83 25.16
C TYR A 15 -9.88 -12.19 24.30
N LEU A 16 -9.88 -10.86 24.18
CA LEU A 16 -10.85 -10.10 23.37
C LEU A 16 -10.49 -10.01 21.88
N HIS A 17 -9.31 -10.48 21.46
CA HIS A 17 -8.77 -10.35 20.09
C HIS A 17 -8.75 -8.92 19.58
N ILE A 18 -8.37 -7.96 20.42
CA ILE A 18 -8.30 -6.53 20.09
C ILE A 18 -6.88 -5.97 20.08
N SER A 19 -6.68 -4.83 19.39
CA SER A 19 -5.40 -4.15 19.38
C SER A 19 -5.06 -3.52 20.75
N THR A 20 -3.77 -3.31 21.04
CA THR A 20 -3.32 -2.63 22.27
C THR A 20 -3.92 -1.23 22.39
N ARG A 21 -4.06 -0.51 21.28
CA ARG A 21 -4.65 0.83 21.23
C ARG A 21 -6.15 0.80 21.61
N LYS A 22 -6.91 -0.17 21.06
CA LYS A 22 -8.32 -0.36 21.40
C LYS A 22 -8.49 -0.76 22.86
N MET A 23 -7.68 -1.70 23.35
CA MET A 23 -7.71 -2.12 24.75
C MET A 23 -7.47 -0.94 25.70
N LYS A 24 -6.41 -0.13 25.44
CA LYS A 24 -6.11 1.06 26.24
C LYS A 24 -7.28 2.04 26.26
N TYR A 25 -7.89 2.32 25.11
CA TYR A 25 -9.06 3.20 25.02
C TYR A 25 -10.25 2.69 25.84
N LEU A 26 -10.56 1.39 25.75
CA LEU A 26 -11.66 0.77 26.52
C LEU A 26 -11.44 0.89 28.03
N MET A 27 -10.18 0.78 28.48
CA MET A 27 -9.82 0.98 29.89
C MET A 27 -9.91 2.44 30.30
N ASP A 28 -9.25 3.33 29.58
CA ASP A 28 -9.18 4.77 29.90
C ASP A 28 -10.60 5.42 29.91
N ASN A 29 -11.56 4.86 29.15
CA ASN A 29 -12.96 5.31 29.10
C ASN A 29 -13.91 4.43 29.94
N ASN A 30 -13.41 3.55 30.82
CA ASN A 30 -14.18 2.72 31.74
C ASN A 30 -15.25 1.83 31.10
N TYR A 31 -15.03 1.36 29.85
CA TYR A 31 -15.93 0.40 29.20
C TYR A 31 -15.90 -0.97 29.91
N ILE A 32 -14.79 -1.30 30.54
CA ILE A 32 -14.58 -2.53 31.31
C ILE A 32 -14.14 -2.11 32.72
N PRO A 33 -14.83 -2.61 33.79
CA PRO A 33 -14.41 -2.40 35.16
C PRO A 33 -12.98 -2.90 35.37
N HIS A 34 -12.12 -2.07 35.93
CA HIS A 34 -10.74 -2.43 36.15
C HIS A 34 -10.11 -1.69 37.32
N GLU A 35 -9.06 -2.25 37.87
CA GLU A 35 -8.21 -1.64 38.88
C GLU A 35 -6.95 -1.07 38.22
N ASN A 36 -6.54 0.12 38.62
CA ASN A 36 -5.26 0.67 38.22
C ASN A 36 -4.19 0.30 39.26
N THR A 37 -3.20 -0.48 38.85
CA THR A 37 -2.16 -0.98 39.75
C THR A 37 -1.10 0.04 40.10
N GLY A 38 -1.09 1.22 39.44
CA GLY A 38 -0.05 2.22 39.59
C GLY A 38 1.27 1.92 38.87
N HIS A 39 1.43 0.73 38.29
CA HIS A 39 2.63 0.35 37.53
C HIS A 39 2.51 0.74 36.06
N THR A 40 3.61 1.19 35.45
CA THR A 40 3.64 1.57 34.04
C THR A 40 3.44 0.39 33.09
N THR A 41 3.97 -0.80 33.43
CA THR A 41 4.00 -1.98 32.57
C THR A 41 2.76 -2.85 32.69
N HIS A 42 2.11 -2.90 33.87
CA HIS A 42 0.91 -3.69 34.15
C HIS A 42 -0.19 -2.80 34.74
N LYS A 43 -0.44 -1.69 34.09
CA LYS A 43 -1.32 -0.61 34.59
C LYS A 43 -2.73 -1.10 34.94
N TYR A 44 -3.29 -2.03 34.18
CA TYR A 44 -4.68 -2.46 34.32
C TYR A 44 -4.78 -3.89 34.85
N ARG A 45 -5.68 -4.10 35.80
CA ARG A 45 -6.07 -5.40 36.35
C ARG A 45 -7.58 -5.54 36.23
N VAL A 46 -8.04 -6.57 35.54
CA VAL A 46 -9.47 -6.80 35.24
C VAL A 46 -9.90 -8.13 35.85
N ARG A 47 -11.05 -8.18 36.46
CA ARG A 47 -11.63 -9.47 36.91
C ARG A 47 -11.98 -10.32 35.70
N THR A 48 -11.66 -11.60 35.77
CA THR A 48 -11.94 -12.52 34.65
C THR A 48 -13.42 -12.57 34.31
N GLU A 49 -14.31 -12.47 35.30
CA GLU A 49 -15.77 -12.42 35.10
C GLU A 49 -16.21 -11.20 34.27
N ASP A 50 -15.63 -10.03 34.52
CA ASP A 50 -15.96 -8.81 33.79
C ASP A 50 -15.46 -8.90 32.34
N ALA A 51 -14.28 -9.48 32.11
CA ALA A 51 -13.77 -9.75 30.78
C ALA A 51 -14.67 -10.72 29.99
N VAL A 52 -15.12 -11.78 30.63
CA VAL A 52 -16.05 -12.76 30.02
C VAL A 52 -17.38 -12.11 29.69
N ARG A 53 -17.95 -11.33 30.62
CA ARG A 53 -19.22 -10.62 30.44
C ARG A 53 -19.10 -9.60 29.28
N PHE A 54 -17.99 -8.88 29.21
CA PHE A 54 -17.75 -7.92 28.15
C PHE A 54 -17.61 -8.61 26.79
N LYS A 55 -16.90 -9.73 26.71
CA LYS A 55 -16.79 -10.52 25.49
C LYS A 55 -18.15 -11.05 25.03
N ALA A 56 -18.95 -11.60 25.94
CA ALA A 56 -20.29 -12.08 25.62
C ALA A 56 -21.17 -10.97 25.01
N ARG A 57 -21.07 -9.73 25.52
CA ARG A 57 -21.77 -8.60 24.94
C ARG A 57 -21.26 -8.26 23.53
N MET A 58 -19.94 -8.31 23.30
CA MET A 58 -19.38 -8.10 21.97
C MET A 58 -19.84 -9.13 20.93
N ASP A 59 -20.04 -10.38 21.38
CA ASP A 59 -20.42 -11.48 20.50
C ASP A 59 -21.94 -11.54 20.24
N ILE A 60 -22.77 -11.06 21.17
CA ILE A 60 -24.24 -11.20 21.13
C ILE A 60 -24.96 -9.92 20.69
N GLU A 61 -24.45 -8.72 21.06
CA GLU A 61 -25.13 -7.47 20.80
C GLU A 61 -24.69 -6.86 19.45
N PRO A 62 -25.51 -6.91 18.38
CA PRO A 62 -25.19 -6.26 17.12
C PRO A 62 -25.03 -4.75 17.32
N GLY A 63 -23.89 -4.21 16.91
CA GLY A 63 -23.62 -2.77 17.03
C GLY A 63 -22.99 -2.34 18.37
N PHE A 64 -22.77 -3.26 19.33
CA PHE A 64 -21.98 -2.96 20.51
C PHE A 64 -20.56 -2.47 20.10
N LEU A 65 -20.17 -1.30 20.54
CA LEU A 65 -18.93 -0.61 20.11
C LEU A 65 -18.86 -0.23 18.62
N SER A 66 -20.00 -0.10 17.93
CA SER A 66 -20.04 0.33 16.53
C SER A 66 -19.41 1.72 16.33
N GLU A 67 -19.59 2.62 17.30
CA GLU A 67 -18.98 3.94 17.39
C GLU A 67 -17.44 3.89 17.38
N LEU A 68 -16.86 2.78 17.85
CA LEU A 68 -15.42 2.59 17.90
C LEU A 68 -14.85 1.87 16.67
N SER A 69 -15.70 1.37 15.79
CA SER A 69 -15.26 0.52 14.65
C SER A 69 -14.37 1.30 13.67
N SER A 70 -14.63 2.59 13.47
CA SER A 70 -13.81 3.48 12.62
C SER A 70 -12.55 3.97 13.31
N MET A 71 -12.55 4.12 14.65
CA MET A 71 -11.43 4.71 15.41
C MET A 71 -10.21 3.77 15.52
N PHE A 72 -10.44 2.46 15.50
CA PHE A 72 -9.40 1.44 15.70
C PHE A 72 -9.24 0.50 14.52
N SER A 73 -10.01 0.68 13.45
CA SER A 73 -9.68 0.03 12.20
C SER A 73 -8.34 0.57 11.75
N ASN A 74 -7.32 -0.29 11.65
CA ASN A 74 -6.12 0.00 10.86
C ASN A 74 -6.46 0.08 9.35
N ARG A 75 -7.71 -0.05 9.00
CA ARG A 75 -8.37 0.37 7.78
C ARG A 75 -8.92 1.81 7.93
N THR A 76 -8.12 2.76 8.37
CA THR A 76 -7.99 3.88 7.48
C THR A 76 -7.47 3.21 6.23
N GLU A 77 -8.32 3.08 5.24
CA GLU A 77 -7.89 2.97 3.87
C GLU A 77 -7.07 4.23 3.60
N TRP A 78 -5.85 4.24 4.16
CA TRP A 78 -4.84 5.13 3.71
C TRP A 78 -4.50 4.59 2.32
N HIS A 79 -5.37 4.85 1.38
CA HIS A 79 -5.01 4.84 -0.01
C HIS A 79 -4.15 6.11 -0.15
N PRO A 80 -2.81 5.98 -0.12
CA PRO A 80 -2.01 7.11 -0.54
C PRO A 80 -2.59 7.52 -1.87
N LEU A 81 -2.95 8.80 -2.02
CA LEU A 81 -3.41 9.33 -3.29
C LEU A 81 -2.46 8.77 -4.35
N PRO A 82 -2.99 8.14 -5.40
CA PRO A 82 -2.14 7.53 -6.41
C PRO A 82 -1.13 8.57 -6.86
N MET A 83 0.12 8.20 -6.95
CA MET A 83 1.19 9.14 -7.36
C MET A 83 0.86 9.76 -8.72
N ILE A 84 0.12 9.02 -9.53
CA ILE A 84 -0.46 9.43 -10.81
C ILE A 84 -1.82 8.74 -10.95
N GLU A 85 -2.82 9.43 -11.49
CA GLU A 85 -4.07 8.79 -11.85
C GLU A 85 -3.83 7.77 -12.96
N ALA A 86 -4.29 6.54 -12.74
CA ALA A 86 -4.09 5.44 -13.67
C ALA A 86 -5.16 5.47 -14.79
N THR A 87 -5.30 6.62 -15.46
CA THR A 87 -6.15 6.75 -16.64
C THR A 87 -5.48 6.07 -17.85
N PRO A 88 -6.26 5.65 -18.86
CA PRO A 88 -5.70 5.07 -20.09
C PRO A 88 -4.64 5.96 -20.73
N GLU A 89 -4.88 7.29 -20.78
CA GLU A 89 -3.98 8.28 -21.37
C GLU A 89 -2.65 8.36 -20.59
N ASN A 90 -2.72 8.35 -19.25
CA ASN A 90 -1.52 8.36 -18.41
C ASN A 90 -0.74 7.04 -18.51
N CYS A 91 -1.44 5.91 -18.62
CA CYS A 91 -0.82 4.61 -18.82
C CYS A 91 -0.07 4.55 -20.16
N GLU A 92 -0.71 5.00 -21.23
CA GLU A 92 -0.10 5.04 -22.57
C GLU A 92 1.08 6.00 -22.64
N ALA A 93 0.93 7.21 -22.10
CA ALA A 93 2.01 8.19 -22.04
C ALA A 93 3.21 7.69 -21.22
N PHE A 94 2.95 7.00 -20.09
CA PHE A 94 3.99 6.41 -19.26
C PHE A 94 4.67 5.23 -19.96
N ARG A 95 3.90 4.39 -20.71
CA ARG A 95 4.43 3.30 -21.52
C ARG A 95 5.40 3.84 -22.56
N TRP A 96 4.99 4.85 -23.32
CA TRP A 96 5.85 5.50 -24.32
C TRP A 96 7.10 6.12 -23.71
N TRP A 97 6.97 6.77 -22.55
CA TRP A 97 8.10 7.34 -21.85
C TRP A 97 9.09 6.27 -21.36
N LEU A 98 8.62 5.15 -20.80
CA LEU A 98 9.48 4.02 -20.42
C LEU A 98 10.20 3.41 -21.62
N ASP A 99 9.53 3.31 -22.75
CA ASP A 99 10.12 2.79 -24.00
C ASP A 99 11.30 3.68 -24.44
N LEU A 100 11.16 4.99 -24.37
CA LEU A 100 12.25 5.93 -24.62
C LEU A 100 13.38 5.82 -23.60
N GLN A 101 13.06 5.72 -22.30
CA GLN A 101 14.08 5.60 -21.25
C GLN A 101 14.91 4.32 -21.39
N TRP A 102 14.31 3.27 -21.90
CA TRP A 102 14.92 1.95 -22.05
C TRP A 102 15.22 1.57 -23.51
N ALA A 103 15.30 2.55 -24.38
CA ALA A 103 15.55 2.34 -25.83
C ALA A 103 16.84 1.57 -26.08
N GLU A 104 17.91 1.86 -25.32
CA GLU A 104 19.21 1.20 -25.45
C GLU A 104 19.26 -0.25 -24.93
N LEU A 105 18.22 -0.69 -24.23
CA LEU A 105 18.15 -2.04 -23.69
C LEU A 105 17.73 -3.06 -24.76
N PRO A 106 18.23 -4.31 -24.68
CA PRO A 106 17.86 -5.36 -25.62
C PRO A 106 16.38 -5.73 -25.52
N GLU A 107 15.78 -6.21 -26.61
CA GLU A 107 14.38 -6.63 -26.64
C GLU A 107 14.07 -7.82 -25.71
N ALA A 108 15.06 -8.69 -25.48
CA ALA A 108 14.99 -9.75 -24.49
C ALA A 108 15.75 -9.30 -23.22
N LEU A 109 15.02 -8.94 -22.18
CA LEU A 109 15.58 -8.51 -20.91
C LEU A 109 15.85 -9.69 -19.99
N PRO A 110 17.10 -9.91 -19.55
CA PRO A 110 17.36 -10.82 -18.44
C PRO A 110 16.50 -10.43 -17.22
N THR A 111 15.94 -11.40 -16.50
CA THR A 111 15.10 -11.14 -15.32
C THR A 111 15.82 -10.34 -14.23
N GLN A 112 17.15 -10.48 -14.15
CA GLN A 112 18.00 -9.67 -13.28
C GLN A 112 17.92 -8.19 -13.68
N THR A 113 18.13 -7.87 -14.94
CA THR A 113 18.07 -6.50 -15.47
C THR A 113 16.67 -5.91 -15.29
N ALA A 114 15.62 -6.66 -15.65
CA ALA A 114 14.23 -6.21 -15.46
C ALA A 114 13.94 -5.88 -13.97
N ALA A 115 14.44 -6.68 -13.05
CA ALA A 115 14.29 -6.46 -11.62
C ALA A 115 15.01 -5.18 -11.16
N GLU A 116 16.24 -4.97 -11.63
CA GLU A 116 17.03 -3.78 -11.32
C GLU A 116 16.39 -2.49 -11.83
N LEU A 117 15.76 -2.51 -13.01
CA LEU A 117 15.09 -1.33 -13.57
C LEU A 117 13.99 -0.77 -12.67
N VAL A 118 13.27 -1.64 -11.97
CA VAL A 118 12.10 -1.26 -11.16
C VAL A 118 12.30 -1.48 -9.66
N GLY A 119 13.50 -1.93 -9.25
CA GLY A 119 13.84 -2.14 -7.84
C GLY A 119 13.15 -3.34 -7.20
N HIS A 120 12.78 -4.35 -7.99
CA HIS A 120 12.29 -5.64 -7.49
C HIS A 120 13.41 -6.68 -7.37
N SER A 121 13.15 -7.81 -6.73
CA SER A 121 14.04 -8.95 -6.79
C SER A 121 13.85 -9.74 -8.11
N PRO A 122 14.90 -10.39 -8.65
CA PRO A 122 14.76 -11.26 -9.82
C PRO A 122 13.72 -12.36 -9.62
N GLN A 123 13.60 -12.85 -8.38
CA GLN A 123 12.62 -13.85 -8.01
C GLN A 123 11.18 -13.35 -8.22
N ARG A 124 10.93 -12.06 -7.99
CA ARG A 124 9.60 -11.49 -8.26
C ARG A 124 9.28 -11.44 -9.76
N ILE A 125 10.28 -11.19 -10.60
CA ILE A 125 10.08 -11.27 -12.07
C ILE A 125 9.80 -12.70 -12.50
N HIS A 126 10.52 -13.68 -11.93
CA HIS A 126 10.26 -15.11 -12.19
C HIS A 126 8.84 -15.53 -11.76
N GLU A 127 8.33 -14.99 -10.64
CA GLU A 127 6.96 -15.21 -10.20
C GLU A 127 5.95 -14.69 -11.22
N TRP A 128 6.13 -13.47 -11.73
CA TRP A 128 5.25 -12.89 -12.75
C TRP A 128 5.25 -13.68 -14.06
N ILE A 129 6.38 -14.26 -14.43
CA ILE A 129 6.45 -15.15 -15.61
C ILE A 129 5.73 -16.47 -15.33
N ARG A 130 5.90 -17.04 -14.12
CA ARG A 130 5.22 -18.26 -13.72
C ARG A 130 3.70 -18.08 -13.58
N GLU A 131 3.26 -16.90 -13.15
CA GLU A 131 1.86 -16.50 -13.03
C GLU A 131 1.26 -16.09 -14.40
N GLU A 132 2.01 -16.23 -15.48
CA GLU A 132 1.64 -15.86 -16.86
C GLU A 132 1.27 -14.38 -17.04
N VAL A 133 1.72 -13.53 -16.11
CA VAL A 133 1.51 -12.08 -16.17
C VAL A 133 2.52 -11.41 -17.11
N LEU A 134 3.70 -12.01 -17.24
CA LEU A 134 4.74 -11.64 -18.21
C LEU A 134 5.11 -12.82 -19.08
N VAL A 135 5.26 -12.58 -20.37
CA VAL A 135 5.82 -13.57 -21.27
C VAL A 135 7.31 -13.71 -21.03
N GLY A 136 7.75 -14.91 -20.73
CA GLY A 136 9.15 -15.23 -20.46
C GLY A 136 9.68 -16.39 -21.26
N ILE A 137 10.95 -16.35 -21.61
CA ILE A 137 11.67 -17.42 -22.32
C ILE A 137 12.89 -17.80 -21.51
N LYS A 138 13.15 -19.09 -21.37
CA LYS A 138 14.35 -19.61 -20.73
C LYS A 138 15.35 -20.05 -21.78
N LEU A 139 16.54 -19.46 -21.76
CA LEU A 139 17.68 -19.83 -22.62
C LEU A 139 18.83 -20.29 -21.72
N GLY A 140 19.10 -21.59 -21.73
CA GLY A 140 20.08 -22.20 -20.81
C GLY A 140 19.64 -22.04 -19.36
N THR A 141 20.48 -21.37 -18.56
CA THR A 141 20.23 -21.10 -17.12
C THR A 141 19.55 -19.75 -16.88
N ILE A 142 19.50 -18.88 -17.89
CA ILE A 142 19.00 -17.51 -17.76
C ILE A 142 17.57 -17.44 -18.27
N GLN A 143 16.70 -16.77 -17.51
CA GLN A 143 15.35 -16.46 -17.90
C GLN A 143 15.27 -14.99 -18.37
N TYR A 144 14.55 -14.78 -19.45
CA TYR A 144 14.34 -13.48 -20.10
C TYR A 144 12.85 -13.17 -20.15
N CYS A 145 12.49 -11.88 -20.17
CA CYS A 145 11.17 -11.39 -20.52
C CYS A 145 11.26 -10.44 -21.73
N ALA A 146 10.21 -10.35 -22.51
CA ALA A 146 10.12 -9.41 -23.62
C ALA A 146 10.04 -7.97 -23.06
N LYS A 147 10.92 -7.06 -23.55
CA LYS A 147 10.95 -5.66 -23.11
C LYS A 147 9.60 -4.97 -23.30
N ALA A 148 8.98 -5.11 -24.45
CA ALA A 148 7.70 -4.48 -24.75
C ALA A 148 6.58 -4.93 -23.79
N GLU A 149 6.52 -6.24 -23.45
CA GLU A 149 5.58 -6.80 -22.49
C GLU A 149 5.86 -6.30 -21.06
N PHE A 150 7.13 -6.25 -20.68
CA PHE A 150 7.54 -5.73 -19.39
C PHE A 150 7.17 -4.24 -19.22
N ILE A 151 7.41 -3.41 -20.24
CA ILE A 151 7.01 -2.01 -20.26
C ILE A 151 5.50 -1.87 -20.16
N GLY A 152 4.74 -2.64 -20.96
CA GLY A 152 3.28 -2.65 -20.92
C GLY A 152 2.74 -3.02 -19.54
N PHE A 153 3.32 -4.04 -18.93
CA PHE A 153 2.96 -4.48 -17.58
C PHE A 153 3.26 -3.40 -16.53
N MET A 154 4.44 -2.78 -16.57
CA MET A 154 4.79 -1.72 -15.63
C MET A 154 3.94 -0.46 -15.81
N ALA A 155 3.51 -0.15 -17.04
CA ALA A 155 2.61 0.95 -17.34
C ALA A 155 1.11 0.62 -17.12
N SER A 156 0.78 -0.58 -16.65
CA SER A 156 -0.62 -0.97 -16.41
C SER A 156 -1.27 -0.17 -15.27
N PRO A 157 -2.61 0.03 -15.29
CA PRO A 157 -3.33 0.77 -14.26
C PRO A 157 -3.09 0.24 -12.85
N GLN A 158 -2.99 -1.08 -12.72
CA GLN A 158 -2.77 -1.75 -11.42
C GLN A 158 -1.41 -1.42 -10.83
N ARG A 159 -0.37 -1.28 -11.67
CA ARG A 159 0.99 -0.94 -11.23
C ARG A 159 1.14 0.54 -10.93
N LEU A 160 0.61 1.40 -11.77
CA LEU A 160 0.61 2.84 -11.56
C LEU A 160 -0.16 3.25 -10.30
N ALA A 161 -1.32 2.64 -10.05
CA ALA A 161 -2.12 2.92 -8.87
C ALA A 161 -1.41 2.54 -7.55
N ARG A 162 -0.54 1.52 -7.56
CA ARG A 162 0.11 1.00 -6.33
C ARG A 162 1.59 0.68 -6.52
N PRO A 163 2.43 1.71 -6.73
CA PRO A 163 3.88 1.53 -6.85
C PRO A 163 4.46 1.00 -5.52
N ARG A 164 5.16 -0.13 -5.57
CA ARG A 164 5.65 -0.81 -4.36
C ARG A 164 7.10 -0.50 -4.01
N THR A 165 7.95 -0.24 -5.02
CA THR A 165 9.39 -0.01 -4.84
C THR A 165 9.73 1.46 -4.97
N GLU A 166 10.77 1.91 -4.27
CA GLU A 166 11.20 3.31 -4.37
C GLU A 166 11.71 3.64 -5.77
N LYS A 167 12.46 2.74 -6.39
CA LYS A 167 12.97 2.95 -7.75
C LYS A 167 11.84 3.15 -8.78
N TYR A 168 10.76 2.37 -8.65
CA TYR A 168 9.59 2.54 -9.51
C TYR A 168 8.82 3.84 -9.20
N LYS A 169 8.77 4.25 -7.94
CA LYS A 169 8.20 5.56 -7.57
C LYS A 169 9.04 6.73 -8.12
N GLU A 170 10.35 6.59 -8.17
CA GLU A 170 11.25 7.58 -8.79
C GLU A 170 10.95 7.74 -10.28
N LEU A 171 10.81 6.64 -11.02
CA LEU A 171 10.40 6.68 -12.43
C LEU A 171 9.07 7.43 -12.62
N ILE A 172 8.09 7.20 -11.77
CA ILE A 172 6.81 7.92 -11.83
C ILE A 172 6.98 9.42 -11.51
N ARG A 173 7.85 9.77 -10.54
CA ARG A 173 8.14 11.19 -10.22
C ARG A 173 8.79 11.92 -11.38
N GLU A 174 9.77 11.29 -12.03
CA GLU A 174 10.46 11.84 -13.21
C GLU A 174 9.48 12.05 -14.37
N PHE A 175 8.67 11.06 -14.66
CA PHE A 175 7.63 11.17 -15.68
C PHE A 175 6.66 12.33 -15.40
N LYS A 176 6.14 12.45 -14.18
CA LYS A 176 5.26 13.57 -13.78
C LYS A 176 5.94 14.92 -13.92
N TYR A 177 7.22 15.01 -13.58
CA TYR A 177 7.96 16.24 -13.72
C TYR A 177 8.07 16.66 -15.19
N ILE A 178 8.35 15.71 -16.09
CA ILE A 178 8.42 15.97 -17.54
C ILE A 178 7.06 16.41 -18.07
N GLN A 179 5.98 15.66 -17.77
CA GLN A 179 4.64 16.03 -18.17
C GLN A 179 4.24 17.45 -17.72
N ARG A 180 4.59 17.80 -16.48
CA ARG A 180 4.32 19.14 -15.97
C ARG A 180 5.06 20.22 -16.76
N ARG A 181 6.33 20.02 -17.03
CA ARG A 181 7.14 20.95 -17.84
C ARG A 181 6.59 21.12 -19.25
N GLU A 182 6.18 20.04 -19.88
CA GLU A 182 5.57 20.09 -21.21
C GLU A 182 4.28 20.90 -21.22
N ARG A 183 3.38 20.66 -20.28
CA ARG A 183 2.13 21.43 -20.12
C ARG A 183 2.40 22.93 -19.88
N GLU A 184 3.35 23.25 -19.02
CA GLU A 184 3.75 24.65 -18.76
C GLU A 184 4.32 25.33 -20.03
N ASN A 185 5.15 24.61 -20.78
CA ASN A 185 5.73 25.11 -22.03
C ASN A 185 4.62 25.31 -23.10
N GLU A 186 3.69 24.40 -23.20
CA GLU A 186 2.59 24.51 -24.14
C GLU A 186 1.67 25.68 -23.80
N GLN A 187 1.32 25.86 -22.53
CA GLN A 187 0.57 27.04 -22.07
C GLN A 187 1.28 28.36 -22.39
N ARG A 188 2.62 28.41 -22.21
CA ARG A 188 3.43 29.57 -22.58
C ARG A 188 3.40 29.83 -24.10
N ARG A 189 3.46 28.77 -24.92
CA ARG A 189 3.37 28.89 -26.40
C ARG A 189 2.01 29.39 -26.82
N GLN A 190 0.94 28.87 -26.22
CA GLN A 190 -0.43 29.30 -26.51
C GLN A 190 -0.66 30.78 -26.15
N LYS A 191 -0.24 31.19 -24.93
CA LYS A 191 -0.31 32.60 -24.53
C LYS A 191 0.44 33.54 -25.50
N ARG A 192 1.62 33.14 -25.96
CA ARG A 192 2.40 33.92 -26.95
C ARG A 192 1.69 34.04 -28.32
N LYS A 193 0.99 32.96 -28.74
CA LYS A 193 0.20 33.01 -29.99
C LYS A 193 -1.00 33.96 -29.85
N MET A 194 -1.77 33.84 -28.77
CA MET A 194 -2.91 34.72 -28.51
C MET A 194 -2.49 36.20 -28.43
N MET A 195 -1.37 36.53 -27.82
CA MET A 195 -0.86 37.92 -27.77
C MET A 195 -0.45 38.44 -29.13
N LYS A 196 0.03 37.60 -30.06
CA LYS A 196 0.37 38.02 -31.43
C LYS A 196 -0.83 38.18 -32.32
N GLU A 197 -1.92 37.51 -32.09
CA GLU A 197 -3.16 37.59 -32.82
C GLU A 197 -4.04 38.76 -32.36
N SER A 198 -3.74 39.33 -31.18
CA SER A 198 -4.47 40.47 -30.61
C SER A 198 -3.79 41.81 -30.89
N THR A 199 -2.67 41.83 -31.65
CA THR A 199 -1.92 43.02 -32.04
C THR A 199 -2.01 43.22 -33.55
#